data_e663dddeb63c05ce0207d3625f5a76a5
#
_entry.id   e663dddeb63c05ce0207d3625f5a76a5
#
_cell.length_a   1.000
_cell.length_b   1.000
_cell.length_c   1.000
_cell.angle_alpha   90.00
_cell.angle_beta   90.00
_cell.angle_gamma   90.00
#
_symmetry.space_group_name_H-M   'P 1'
#
loop_
_entity.id
_entity.type
_entity.pdbx_description
1 polymer ?
#
loop_
_entity_poly.entity_id
_entity_poly.type
_entity_poly.pdbx_seq_one_letter_code
_entity_poly.pdbx_strand_id
1 'polypeptide(L)'
;MQAIRVLCQHMRFNVRKSRRPVIITNMDGLEYKRAKYNWWVQRFLLREERMAVKYSHYLIADNMVIRDYFLEKYGKESRYVAYGADIPDGYHEDCLKEYGLTRDGYLLVIARMEPEYNIDMVIEGYRGSGQYGKRPLVIVGRLTTSFARRIVAEYAGDEHVRFVDGIYDTDRLNAIRHFSFAYFHGHSVGGTNPSLLEAMATECFILSYDNVFNKVILGDQALYFRTSDEVTTLLNGLEQTAGQYKAAFTRENLEKVRTLYSWDKIVDDYEAFFVEVMKENNR
;
A
#
# COMPACT_ATOMS: atom_id res chain seq x y z
N MET A 1 4.28 -11.74 17.22
CA MET A 1 5.65 -11.59 17.76
C MET A 1 5.85 -12.16 19.17
N GLN A 2 4.91 -12.11 20.11
CA GLN A 2 4.99 -12.93 21.34
C GLN A 2 5.20 -14.43 21.05
N ALA A 3 4.61 -14.95 19.97
CA ALA A 3 4.80 -16.33 19.54
C ALA A 3 6.28 -16.66 19.23
N ILE A 4 7.03 -15.75 18.62
CA ILE A 4 8.45 -15.95 18.29
C ILE A 4 9.29 -16.05 19.57
N ARG A 5 8.99 -15.23 20.59
CA ARG A 5 9.69 -15.26 21.88
C ARG A 5 9.43 -16.55 22.63
N VAL A 6 8.18 -17.01 22.67
CA VAL A 6 7.78 -18.27 23.31
C VAL A 6 8.39 -19.47 22.56
N LEU A 7 8.35 -19.46 21.22
CA LEU A 7 9.01 -20.45 20.37
C LEU A 7 10.52 -20.49 20.63
N CYS A 8 11.19 -19.34 20.63
CA CYS A 8 12.64 -19.28 20.89
C CYS A 8 13.03 -19.75 22.30
N GLN A 9 12.21 -19.45 23.32
CA GLN A 9 12.45 -19.94 24.68
C GLN A 9 12.20 -21.46 24.80
N HIS A 10 11.13 -21.98 24.26
CA HIS A 10 10.84 -23.43 24.24
C HIS A 10 11.89 -24.21 23.46
N MET A 11 12.37 -23.68 22.35
CA MET A 11 13.36 -24.33 21.49
C MET A 11 14.77 -24.38 22.11
N ARG A 12 15.12 -23.47 23.03
CA ARG A 12 16.40 -23.53 23.77
C ARG A 12 16.45 -24.72 24.74
N PHE A 13 15.33 -25.18 25.26
CA PHE A 13 15.28 -26.17 26.33
C PHE A 13 14.96 -27.61 25.86
N ASN A 14 14.25 -27.82 24.77
CA ASN A 14 13.66 -29.12 24.46
C ASN A 14 13.98 -29.75 23.11
N VAL A 15 14.80 -29.14 22.23
CA VAL A 15 15.06 -29.71 20.91
C VAL A 15 16.55 -29.97 20.68
N ARG A 16 16.89 -31.21 20.26
CA ARG A 16 18.25 -31.54 19.82
C ARG A 16 18.70 -30.56 18.73
N LYS A 17 19.99 -30.15 18.78
CA LYS A 17 20.58 -29.12 17.89
C LYS A 17 20.29 -29.34 16.40
N SER A 18 20.20 -30.61 15.97
CA SER A 18 19.89 -31.04 14.59
C SER A 18 18.41 -30.93 14.17
N ARG A 19 17.50 -30.53 15.07
CA ARG A 19 16.05 -30.42 14.82
C ARG A 19 15.47 -29.04 15.14
N ARG A 20 16.31 -28.04 15.36
CA ARG A 20 15.83 -26.68 15.64
C ARG A 20 15.28 -26.09 14.35
N PRO A 21 14.02 -25.59 14.31
CA PRO A 21 13.49 -24.94 13.12
C PRO A 21 14.27 -23.67 12.79
N VAL A 22 14.41 -23.38 11.53
CA VAL A 22 14.91 -22.08 11.04
C VAL A 22 13.78 -21.08 11.15
N ILE A 23 14.06 -19.92 11.74
CA ILE A 23 13.09 -18.83 11.89
C ILE A 23 13.39 -17.79 10.82
N ILE A 24 12.42 -17.57 9.94
CA ILE A 24 12.41 -16.52 8.94
C ILE A 24 11.31 -15.55 9.33
N THR A 25 11.60 -14.26 9.41
CA THR A 25 10.61 -13.24 9.76
C THR A 25 10.45 -12.26 8.61
N ASN A 26 9.21 -12.10 8.16
CA ASN A 26 8.86 -11.06 7.19
C ASN A 26 8.64 -9.73 7.94
N MET A 27 9.37 -8.70 7.48
CA MET A 27 9.33 -7.34 8.00
C MET A 27 8.58 -6.47 6.98
N ASP A 28 7.25 -6.38 7.16
CA ASP A 28 6.31 -5.80 6.21
C ASP A 28 6.02 -4.30 6.44
N GLY A 29 6.81 -3.64 7.24
CA GLY A 29 6.66 -2.20 7.46
C GLY A 29 7.32 -1.70 8.74
N LEU A 30 7.43 -0.39 8.84
CA LEU A 30 7.92 0.30 10.04
C LEU A 30 6.72 0.66 10.94
N GLU A 31 6.08 -0.36 11.53
CA GLU A 31 4.82 -0.23 12.29
C GLU A 31 4.86 0.85 13.37
N TYR A 32 6.03 1.04 14.02
CA TYR A 32 6.18 2.07 15.05
C TYR A 32 6.04 3.51 14.55
N LYS A 33 6.12 3.75 13.22
CA LYS A 33 5.95 5.07 12.60
C LYS A 33 4.49 5.44 12.35
N ARG A 34 3.55 4.51 12.55
CA ARG A 34 2.12 4.78 12.29
C ARG A 34 1.55 5.77 13.31
N ALA A 35 0.93 6.84 12.81
CA ALA A 35 0.39 7.93 13.63
C ALA A 35 -0.73 7.51 14.60
N LYS A 36 -1.44 6.43 14.31
CA LYS A 36 -2.50 5.88 15.17
C LYS A 36 -2.01 5.33 16.52
N TYR A 37 -0.70 5.08 16.66
CA TYR A 37 -0.15 4.52 17.88
C TYR A 37 0.39 5.60 18.81
N ASN A 38 0.05 5.53 20.10
CA ASN A 38 0.65 6.37 21.13
C ASN A 38 2.11 5.98 21.39
N TRP A 39 2.84 6.85 22.10
CA TRP A 39 4.27 6.69 22.38
C TRP A 39 4.62 5.34 23.04
N TRP A 40 3.80 4.82 23.97
CA TRP A 40 4.05 3.55 24.62
C TRP A 40 4.00 2.38 23.64
N VAL A 41 3.00 2.36 22.76
CA VAL A 41 2.86 1.35 21.72
C VAL A 41 4.01 1.44 20.72
N GLN A 42 4.41 2.65 20.32
CA GLN A 42 5.55 2.84 19.42
C GLN A 42 6.84 2.28 20.01
N ARG A 43 7.13 2.54 21.30
CA ARG A 43 8.30 1.95 21.99
C ARG A 43 8.22 0.44 22.12
N PHE A 44 7.02 -0.09 22.37
CA PHE A 44 6.80 -1.53 22.39
C PHE A 44 7.10 -2.15 21.02
N LEU A 45 6.57 -1.57 19.93
CA LEU A 45 6.81 -2.02 18.55
C LEU A 45 8.30 -1.96 18.17
N LEU A 46 9.00 -0.90 18.56
CA LEU A 46 10.47 -0.81 18.37
C LEU A 46 11.23 -1.91 19.14
N ARG A 47 10.76 -2.29 20.32
CA ARG A 47 11.34 -3.42 21.07
C ARG A 47 11.10 -4.73 20.33
N GLU A 48 9.87 -4.95 19.82
CA GLU A 48 9.52 -6.15 19.07
C GLU A 48 10.31 -6.26 17.75
N GLU A 49 10.55 -5.14 17.06
CA GLU A 49 11.42 -5.07 15.89
C GLU A 49 12.85 -5.56 16.24
N ARG A 50 13.44 -5.03 17.32
CA ARG A 50 14.77 -5.48 17.79
C ARG A 50 14.80 -6.98 18.14
N MET A 51 13.71 -7.48 18.72
CA MET A 51 13.59 -8.90 19.06
C MET A 51 13.47 -9.76 17.80
N ALA A 52 12.71 -9.32 16.79
CA ALA A 52 12.62 -9.99 15.51
C ALA A 52 14.00 -10.08 14.83
N VAL A 53 14.73 -8.97 14.74
CA VAL A 53 16.09 -8.93 14.19
C VAL A 53 17.05 -9.85 14.95
N LYS A 54 16.99 -9.85 16.27
CA LYS A 54 17.92 -10.63 17.13
C LYS A 54 17.68 -12.13 17.07
N TYR A 55 16.43 -12.56 16.98
CA TYR A 55 16.07 -13.98 17.14
C TYR A 55 15.73 -14.68 15.83
N SER A 56 15.54 -13.95 14.74
CA SER A 56 15.37 -14.55 13.43
C SER A 56 16.73 -14.93 12.83
N HIS A 57 16.75 -16.10 12.18
CA HIS A 57 17.92 -16.54 11.44
C HIS A 57 18.04 -15.71 10.16
N TYR A 58 16.91 -15.50 9.48
CA TYR A 58 16.79 -14.73 8.25
C TYR A 58 15.65 -13.71 8.36
N LEU A 59 15.78 -12.61 7.62
CA LEU A 59 14.73 -11.61 7.47
C LEU A 59 14.30 -11.54 6.00
N ILE A 60 13.02 -11.27 5.78
CA ILE A 60 12.46 -10.86 4.49
C ILE A 60 11.99 -9.42 4.66
N ALA A 61 12.19 -8.59 3.65
CA ALA A 61 11.65 -7.25 3.57
C ALA A 61 10.82 -7.12 2.28
N ASP A 62 9.61 -6.60 2.40
CA ASP A 62 8.68 -6.42 1.27
C ASP A 62 8.96 -5.16 0.44
N ASN A 63 9.88 -4.29 0.90
CA ASN A 63 10.25 -3.05 0.25
C ASN A 63 11.76 -2.81 0.37
N MET A 64 12.37 -2.29 -0.68
CA MET A 64 13.82 -2.01 -0.72
C MET A 64 14.25 -1.03 0.39
N VAL A 65 13.41 -0.03 0.70
CA VAL A 65 13.67 0.93 1.78
C VAL A 65 13.69 0.25 3.15
N ILE A 66 12.84 -0.76 3.35
CA ILE A 66 12.81 -1.55 4.59
C ILE A 66 14.05 -2.44 4.67
N ARG A 67 14.46 -3.07 3.57
CA ARG A 67 15.70 -3.84 3.49
C ARG A 67 16.89 -2.99 3.91
N ASP A 68 17.04 -1.82 3.29
CA ASP A 68 18.16 -0.92 3.55
C ASP A 68 18.14 -0.38 4.99
N TYR A 69 16.96 -0.08 5.54
CA TYR A 69 16.79 0.30 6.94
C TYR A 69 17.30 -0.77 7.92
N PHE A 70 17.02 -2.06 7.69
CA PHE A 70 17.52 -3.13 8.57
C PHE A 70 19.03 -3.31 8.45
N LEU A 71 19.58 -3.16 7.25
CA LEU A 71 21.02 -3.20 7.03
C LEU A 71 21.72 -2.03 7.74
N GLU A 72 21.24 -0.79 7.56
CA GLU A 72 21.84 0.40 8.15
C GLU A 72 21.72 0.43 9.68
N LYS A 73 20.54 0.11 10.20
CA LYS A 73 20.27 0.24 11.64
C LYS A 73 20.81 -0.90 12.49
N TYR A 74 20.80 -2.10 11.94
CA TYR A 74 21.10 -3.32 12.70
C TYR A 74 22.27 -4.14 12.14
N GLY A 75 22.82 -3.77 10.99
CA GLY A 75 23.80 -4.58 10.26
C GLY A 75 23.25 -5.94 9.84
N LYS A 76 21.92 -6.06 9.69
CA LYS A 76 21.23 -7.33 9.40
C LYS A 76 20.70 -7.30 7.99
N GLU A 77 21.23 -8.18 7.14
CA GLU A 77 20.73 -8.40 5.79
C GLU A 77 19.32 -8.99 5.81
N SER A 78 18.51 -8.61 4.84
CA SER A 78 17.19 -9.19 4.59
C SER A 78 17.01 -9.47 3.11
N ARG A 79 16.33 -10.58 2.79
CA ARG A 79 15.93 -10.90 1.43
C ARG A 79 14.78 -9.98 1.02
N TYR A 80 14.91 -9.30 -0.11
CA TYR A 80 13.80 -8.56 -0.67
C TYR A 80 12.84 -9.52 -1.38
N VAL A 81 11.59 -9.55 -0.93
CA VAL A 81 10.48 -10.23 -1.60
C VAL A 81 9.24 -9.36 -1.41
N ALA A 82 8.78 -8.72 -2.47
CA ALA A 82 7.64 -7.81 -2.45
C ALA A 82 6.31 -8.56 -2.28
N TYR A 83 5.20 -7.80 -2.23
CA TYR A 83 3.87 -8.34 -2.47
C TYR A 83 3.61 -8.48 -3.96
N GLY A 84 2.66 -9.35 -4.31
CA GLY A 84 2.15 -9.51 -5.67
C GLY A 84 0.81 -8.81 -5.87
N ALA A 85 0.44 -8.65 -7.15
CA ALA A 85 -0.91 -8.27 -7.56
C ALA A 85 -1.33 -9.09 -8.78
N ASP A 86 -2.64 -9.37 -8.85
CA ASP A 86 -3.26 -9.98 -10.01
C ASP A 86 -3.63 -8.91 -11.03
N ILE A 87 -3.40 -9.19 -12.30
CA ILE A 87 -3.88 -8.35 -13.40
C ILE A 87 -5.23 -8.92 -13.83
N PRO A 88 -6.32 -8.14 -13.72
CA PRO A 88 -7.64 -8.61 -14.11
C PRO A 88 -7.72 -8.96 -15.61
N ASP A 89 -8.45 -10.01 -15.96
CA ASP A 89 -8.68 -10.41 -17.36
C ASP A 89 -9.60 -9.42 -18.12
N GLY A 90 -10.34 -8.58 -17.40
CA GLY A 90 -11.23 -7.57 -17.96
C GLY A 90 -11.99 -6.80 -16.88
N TYR A 91 -12.78 -5.82 -17.32
CA TYR A 91 -13.51 -4.92 -16.42
C TYR A 91 -14.96 -4.77 -16.86
N HIS A 92 -15.88 -4.88 -15.91
CA HIS A 92 -17.32 -4.75 -16.14
C HIS A 92 -17.79 -3.33 -15.81
N GLU A 93 -17.92 -2.47 -16.83
CA GLU A 93 -18.32 -1.07 -16.64
C GLU A 93 -19.72 -0.92 -16.03
N ASP A 94 -20.61 -1.88 -16.26
CA ASP A 94 -21.97 -1.87 -15.69
C ASP A 94 -21.99 -1.83 -14.17
N CYS A 95 -20.94 -2.31 -13.49
CA CYS A 95 -20.78 -2.21 -12.05
C CYS A 95 -20.80 -0.77 -11.53
N LEU A 96 -20.37 0.20 -12.34
CA LEU A 96 -20.34 1.61 -11.96
C LEU A 96 -21.74 2.17 -11.68
N LYS A 97 -22.77 1.66 -12.36
CA LYS A 97 -24.16 2.13 -12.21
C LYS A 97 -24.70 1.99 -10.80
N GLU A 98 -24.28 0.93 -10.10
CA GLU A 98 -24.70 0.69 -8.70
C GLU A 98 -24.23 1.81 -7.76
N TYR A 99 -23.13 2.48 -8.12
CA TYR A 99 -22.53 3.57 -7.35
C TYR A 99 -22.84 4.95 -7.95
N GLY A 100 -23.65 5.02 -9.01
CA GLY A 100 -23.94 6.26 -9.73
C GLY A 100 -22.69 6.90 -10.34
N LEU A 101 -21.74 6.05 -10.82
CA LEU A 101 -20.47 6.46 -11.42
C LEU A 101 -20.49 6.23 -12.93
N THR A 102 -19.63 6.94 -13.65
CA THR A 102 -19.39 6.78 -15.07
C THR A 102 -17.89 6.76 -15.35
N ARG A 103 -17.48 6.12 -16.44
CA ARG A 103 -16.07 6.08 -16.88
C ARG A 103 -15.48 7.49 -16.94
N ASP A 104 -14.28 7.66 -16.40
CA ASP A 104 -13.54 8.93 -16.30
C ASP A 104 -14.33 10.08 -15.62
N GLY A 105 -15.46 9.75 -14.98
CA GLY A 105 -16.36 10.72 -14.37
C GLY A 105 -16.08 11.02 -12.90
N TYR A 106 -15.06 10.43 -12.27
CA TYR A 106 -14.76 10.59 -10.84
C TYR A 106 -13.27 10.47 -10.53
N LEU A 107 -12.89 11.04 -9.38
CA LEU A 107 -11.60 10.83 -8.73
C LEU A 107 -11.78 9.78 -7.63
N LEU A 108 -10.77 8.96 -7.35
CA LEU A 108 -10.91 7.80 -6.48
C LEU A 108 -9.84 7.76 -5.39
N VAL A 109 -10.27 7.43 -4.17
CA VAL A 109 -9.43 6.99 -3.05
C VAL A 109 -9.92 5.62 -2.61
N ILE A 110 -9.04 4.63 -2.46
CA ILE A 110 -9.36 3.36 -1.80
C ILE A 110 -8.36 3.17 -0.66
N ALA A 111 -8.84 3.23 0.57
CA ALA A 111 -7.97 3.11 1.75
C ALA A 111 -8.75 2.66 2.99
N ARG A 112 -8.03 2.13 3.97
CA ARG A 112 -8.54 2.09 5.33
C ARG A 112 -8.68 3.53 5.82
N MET A 113 -9.80 3.85 6.44
CA MET A 113 -10.07 5.20 6.95
C MET A 113 -9.25 5.44 8.24
N GLU A 114 -7.98 5.80 8.08
CA GLU A 114 -7.02 6.07 9.16
C GLU A 114 -6.17 7.31 8.80
N PRO A 115 -5.61 8.05 9.80
CA PRO A 115 -4.89 9.30 9.55
C PRO A 115 -3.70 9.16 8.59
N GLU A 116 -2.98 8.04 8.64
CA GLU A 116 -1.79 7.81 7.81
C GLU A 116 -2.07 7.67 6.30
N TYR A 117 -3.35 7.72 5.90
CA TYR A 117 -3.76 7.67 4.50
C TYR A 117 -4.07 9.05 3.92
N ASN A 118 -3.92 10.13 4.71
CA ASN A 118 -4.02 11.53 4.29
C ASN A 118 -5.31 11.87 3.52
N ILE A 119 -6.44 11.23 3.92
CA ILE A 119 -7.73 11.41 3.24
C ILE A 119 -8.23 12.84 3.39
N ASP A 120 -8.07 13.43 4.59
CA ASP A 120 -8.38 14.82 4.89
C ASP A 120 -7.61 15.80 3.99
N MET A 121 -6.30 15.60 3.84
CA MET A 121 -5.44 16.37 2.92
C MET A 121 -5.94 16.30 1.47
N VAL A 122 -6.32 15.09 1.01
CA VAL A 122 -6.85 14.91 -0.35
C VAL A 122 -8.19 15.62 -0.52
N ILE A 123 -9.10 15.53 0.45
CA ILE A 123 -10.40 16.24 0.40
C ILE A 123 -10.20 17.74 0.37
N GLU A 124 -9.35 18.28 1.26
CA GLU A 124 -9.04 19.73 1.30
C GLU A 124 -8.49 20.23 -0.04
N GLY A 125 -7.50 19.53 -0.60
CA GLY A 125 -6.92 19.89 -1.89
C GLY A 125 -7.90 19.75 -3.05
N TYR A 126 -8.78 18.73 -3.02
CA TYR A 126 -9.84 18.56 -4.00
C TYR A 126 -10.84 19.75 -3.94
N ARG A 127 -11.28 20.13 -2.75
CA ARG A 127 -12.22 21.26 -2.57
C ARG A 127 -11.64 22.61 -3.03
N GLY A 128 -10.33 22.79 -2.91
CA GLY A 128 -9.62 23.99 -3.40
C GLY A 128 -9.38 24.01 -4.92
N SER A 129 -9.69 22.93 -5.63
CA SER A 129 -9.30 22.77 -7.03
C SER A 129 -10.44 23.01 -8.02
N GLY A 130 -10.07 23.23 -9.29
CA GLY A 130 -11.01 23.31 -10.42
C GLY A 130 -11.69 21.99 -10.80
N GLN A 131 -11.37 20.88 -10.10
CA GLN A 131 -12.09 19.60 -10.23
C GLN A 131 -13.30 19.49 -9.31
N TYR A 132 -13.35 20.33 -8.25
CA TYR A 132 -14.52 20.40 -7.35
C TYR A 132 -15.79 20.75 -8.14
N GLY A 133 -16.82 19.94 -7.95
CA GLY A 133 -18.09 20.06 -8.71
C GLY A 133 -18.03 19.54 -10.16
N LYS A 134 -16.86 19.26 -10.71
CA LYS A 134 -16.69 18.72 -12.06
C LYS A 134 -16.68 17.18 -12.07
N ARG A 135 -15.91 16.59 -11.16
CA ARG A 135 -15.85 15.14 -10.91
C ARG A 135 -15.94 14.89 -9.43
N PRO A 136 -16.89 14.10 -8.90
CA PRO A 136 -16.92 13.78 -7.49
C PRO A 136 -15.64 13.05 -7.06
N LEU A 137 -15.20 13.32 -5.82
CA LEU A 137 -14.18 12.53 -5.14
C LEU A 137 -14.88 11.36 -4.42
N VAL A 138 -14.64 10.15 -4.89
CA VAL A 138 -15.19 8.91 -4.33
C VAL A 138 -14.16 8.28 -3.40
N ILE A 139 -14.54 8.06 -2.14
CA ILE A 139 -13.68 7.50 -1.10
C ILE A 139 -14.27 6.18 -0.67
N VAL A 140 -13.61 5.08 -1.03
CA VAL A 140 -14.02 3.72 -0.70
C VAL A 140 -13.18 3.23 0.48
N GLY A 141 -13.86 2.83 1.55
CA GLY A 141 -13.19 2.28 2.72
C GLY A 141 -14.14 2.02 3.87
N ARG A 142 -13.70 1.21 4.83
CA ARG A 142 -14.51 0.85 5.99
C ARG A 142 -14.82 2.07 6.86
N LEU A 143 -16.09 2.44 6.96
CA LEU A 143 -16.57 3.67 7.62
C LEU A 143 -16.74 3.55 9.15
N THR A 144 -16.26 2.47 9.77
CA THR A 144 -16.52 2.17 11.19
C THR A 144 -15.47 2.67 12.18
N THR A 145 -14.30 3.15 11.69
CA THR A 145 -13.25 3.69 12.58
C THR A 145 -13.67 5.05 13.17
N SER A 146 -13.05 5.48 14.26
CA SER A 146 -13.30 6.80 14.83
C SER A 146 -12.91 7.93 13.88
N PHE A 147 -11.81 7.75 13.16
CA PHE A 147 -11.36 8.68 12.13
C PHE A 147 -12.38 8.75 10.99
N ALA A 148 -12.86 7.60 10.48
CA ALA A 148 -13.86 7.54 9.42
C ALA A 148 -15.13 8.30 9.82
N ARG A 149 -15.68 8.03 11.01
CA ARG A 149 -16.89 8.72 11.49
C ARG A 149 -16.70 10.23 11.57
N ARG A 150 -15.53 10.71 12.02
CA ARG A 150 -15.22 12.15 12.06
C ARG A 150 -15.24 12.74 10.66
N ILE A 151 -14.48 12.17 9.72
CA ILE A 151 -14.38 12.67 8.34
C ILE A 151 -15.74 12.63 7.63
N VAL A 152 -16.48 11.52 7.74
CA VAL A 152 -17.82 11.41 7.13
C VAL A 152 -18.77 12.47 7.70
N ALA A 153 -18.74 12.72 9.01
CA ALA A 153 -19.59 13.75 9.64
C ALA A 153 -19.20 15.17 9.21
N GLU A 154 -17.89 15.44 9.06
CA GLU A 154 -17.36 16.74 8.64
C GLU A 154 -17.78 17.11 7.21
N TYR A 155 -17.84 16.13 6.32
CA TYR A 155 -18.18 16.34 4.90
C TYR A 155 -19.57 15.80 4.50
N ALA A 156 -20.45 15.47 5.46
CA ALA A 156 -21.77 14.87 5.20
C ALA A 156 -22.70 15.73 4.31
N GLY A 157 -22.49 17.05 4.27
CA GLY A 157 -23.27 17.98 3.43
C GLY A 157 -22.65 18.27 2.06
N ASP A 158 -21.50 17.68 1.75
CA ASP A 158 -20.78 17.93 0.49
C ASP A 158 -21.14 16.85 -0.53
N GLU A 159 -22.00 17.17 -1.50
CA GLU A 159 -22.46 16.24 -2.53
C GLU A 159 -21.34 15.79 -3.50
N HIS A 160 -20.21 16.52 -3.51
CA HIS A 160 -19.06 16.23 -4.36
C HIS A 160 -18.02 15.33 -3.68
N VAL A 161 -18.15 15.09 -2.36
CA VAL A 161 -17.32 14.13 -1.61
C VAL A 161 -18.18 12.94 -1.22
N ARG A 162 -17.98 11.81 -1.87
CA ARG A 162 -18.83 10.62 -1.72
C ARG A 162 -18.10 9.53 -0.96
N PHE A 163 -18.64 9.11 0.15
CA PHE A 163 -18.13 7.99 0.94
C PHE A 163 -18.89 6.71 0.59
N VAL A 164 -18.17 5.67 0.25
CA VAL A 164 -18.68 4.34 -0.04
C VAL A 164 -18.07 3.36 0.96
N ASP A 165 -18.90 2.56 1.62
CA ASP A 165 -18.40 1.53 2.54
C ASP A 165 -17.60 0.48 1.79
N GLY A 166 -16.80 -0.29 2.54
CA GLY A 166 -15.83 -1.24 1.94
C GLY A 166 -16.46 -2.19 0.93
N ILE A 167 -15.93 -2.20 -0.27
CA ILE A 167 -16.31 -3.13 -1.35
C ILE A 167 -15.37 -4.33 -1.27
N TYR A 168 -15.93 -5.53 -1.08
CA TYR A 168 -15.20 -6.78 -0.93
C TYR A 168 -15.24 -7.67 -2.18
N ASP A 169 -16.06 -7.31 -3.15
CA ASP A 169 -16.09 -7.93 -4.48
C ASP A 169 -14.92 -7.36 -5.28
N THR A 170 -13.94 -8.20 -5.57
CA THR A 170 -12.69 -7.81 -6.23
C THR A 170 -12.93 -7.29 -7.65
N ASP A 171 -13.84 -7.93 -8.40
CA ASP A 171 -14.12 -7.53 -9.80
C ASP A 171 -14.76 -6.14 -9.85
N ARG A 172 -15.70 -5.87 -8.94
CA ARG A 172 -16.31 -4.54 -8.80
C ARG A 172 -15.28 -3.49 -8.39
N LEU A 173 -14.43 -3.82 -7.41
CA LEU A 173 -13.41 -2.89 -6.92
C LEU A 173 -12.38 -2.58 -8.02
N ASN A 174 -11.99 -3.59 -8.80
CA ASN A 174 -11.09 -3.43 -9.94
C ASN A 174 -11.74 -2.59 -11.06
N ALA A 175 -13.04 -2.78 -11.35
CA ALA A 175 -13.75 -1.95 -12.29
C ALA A 175 -13.80 -0.47 -11.85
N ILE A 176 -14.10 -0.21 -10.56
CA ILE A 176 -14.11 1.15 -10.00
C ILE A 176 -12.69 1.78 -10.06
N ARG A 177 -11.62 1.00 -9.85
CA ARG A 177 -10.25 1.50 -10.04
C ARG A 177 -9.97 1.86 -11.50
N HIS A 178 -10.19 0.92 -12.40
CA HIS A 178 -9.85 1.05 -13.81
C HIS A 178 -10.56 2.23 -14.48
N PHE A 179 -11.85 2.40 -14.20
CA PHE A 179 -12.66 3.45 -14.81
C PHE A 179 -12.58 4.80 -14.12
N SER A 180 -11.77 4.96 -13.07
CA SER A 180 -11.52 6.27 -12.46
C SER A 180 -10.71 7.19 -13.39
N PHE A 181 -10.96 8.48 -13.33
CA PHE A 181 -10.14 9.45 -14.06
C PHE A 181 -8.72 9.51 -13.50
N ALA A 182 -8.61 9.52 -12.16
CA ALA A 182 -7.36 9.43 -11.44
C ALA A 182 -7.58 8.80 -10.05
N TYR A 183 -6.54 8.15 -9.54
CA TYR A 183 -6.52 7.43 -8.26
C TYR A 183 -5.53 8.05 -7.29
N PHE A 184 -5.99 8.42 -6.10
CA PHE A 184 -5.14 8.91 -5.02
C PHE A 184 -4.61 7.79 -4.14
N HIS A 185 -3.31 7.71 -4.01
CA HIS A 185 -2.61 6.85 -3.07
C HIS A 185 -1.99 7.68 -1.95
N GLY A 186 -2.76 7.99 -0.92
CA GLY A 186 -2.36 8.88 0.17
C GLY A 186 -1.48 8.23 1.26
N HIS A 187 -1.06 6.98 1.12
CA HIS A 187 -0.33 6.24 2.16
C HIS A 187 1.04 6.86 2.47
N SER A 188 1.24 7.33 3.71
CA SER A 188 2.48 7.99 4.16
C SER A 188 3.46 7.03 4.84
N VAL A 189 3.00 5.87 5.30
CA VAL A 189 3.80 4.89 6.06
C VAL A 189 3.50 3.48 5.55
N GLY A 190 4.53 2.66 5.41
CA GLY A 190 4.36 1.24 5.05
C GLY A 190 5.59 0.70 4.33
N GLY A 191 5.45 -0.51 3.79
CA GLY A 191 6.35 -1.15 2.84
C GLY A 191 5.78 -1.10 1.42
N THR A 192 5.82 -2.24 0.72
CA THR A 192 5.06 -2.41 -0.52
C THR A 192 3.58 -2.53 -0.20
N ASN A 193 2.80 -1.56 -0.66
CA ASN A 193 1.37 -1.52 -0.35
C ASN A 193 0.57 -2.31 -1.39
N PRO A 194 -0.16 -3.38 -1.02
CA PRO A 194 -0.97 -4.13 -1.97
C PRO A 194 -1.96 -3.26 -2.76
N SER A 195 -2.60 -2.28 -2.11
CA SER A 195 -3.54 -1.37 -2.79
C SER A 195 -2.88 -0.50 -3.86
N LEU A 196 -1.57 -0.20 -3.73
CA LEU A 196 -0.81 0.48 -4.78
C LEU A 196 -0.56 -0.42 -5.98
N LEU A 197 -0.15 -1.66 -5.73
CA LEU A 197 0.07 -2.65 -6.79
C LEU A 197 -1.22 -2.98 -7.54
N GLU A 198 -2.35 -3.08 -6.81
CA GLU A 198 -3.68 -3.26 -7.41
C GLU A 198 -4.10 -2.07 -8.28
N ALA A 199 -3.76 -0.83 -7.87
CA ALA A 199 -3.99 0.36 -8.69
C ALA A 199 -3.12 0.37 -9.96
N MET A 200 -1.87 -0.10 -9.85
CA MET A 200 -0.99 -0.28 -11.02
C MET A 200 -1.51 -1.39 -11.95
N ALA A 201 -1.96 -2.51 -11.39
CA ALA A 201 -2.51 -3.65 -12.13
C ALA A 201 -3.81 -3.31 -12.87
N THR A 202 -4.59 -2.38 -12.33
CA THR A 202 -5.85 -1.90 -12.92
C THR A 202 -5.69 -0.64 -13.76
N GLU A 203 -4.46 -0.29 -14.13
CA GLU A 203 -4.14 0.82 -15.04
C GLU A 203 -4.62 2.20 -14.54
N CYS A 204 -4.63 2.43 -13.24
CA CYS A 204 -4.97 3.73 -12.68
C CYS A 204 -3.94 4.80 -13.02
N PHE A 205 -4.41 6.03 -13.32
CA PHE A 205 -3.54 7.21 -13.32
C PHE A 205 -3.34 7.67 -11.88
N ILE A 206 -2.14 7.45 -11.33
CA ILE A 206 -1.86 7.51 -9.90
C ILE A 206 -1.34 8.88 -9.49
N LEU A 207 -1.99 9.50 -8.47
CA LEU A 207 -1.52 10.61 -7.69
C LEU A 207 -1.12 10.07 -6.32
N SER A 208 0.18 10.08 -6.00
CA SER A 208 0.72 9.40 -4.82
C SER A 208 1.29 10.36 -3.80
N TYR A 209 1.10 10.05 -2.51
CA TYR A 209 1.82 10.73 -1.46
C TYR A 209 3.34 10.58 -1.65
N ASP A 210 4.06 11.71 -1.61
CA ASP A 210 5.51 11.77 -1.84
C ASP A 210 6.27 11.22 -0.63
N ASN A 211 6.58 9.93 -0.67
CA ASN A 211 7.49 9.31 0.27
C ASN A 211 8.40 8.28 -0.44
N VAL A 212 9.44 7.86 0.25
CA VAL A 212 10.44 6.94 -0.30
C VAL A 212 9.88 5.56 -0.65
N PHE A 213 8.85 5.07 0.07
CA PHE A 213 8.25 3.75 -0.15
C PHE A 213 7.46 3.72 -1.45
N ASN A 214 6.65 4.76 -1.69
CA ASN A 214 5.86 4.86 -2.92
C ASN A 214 6.77 5.14 -4.14
N LYS A 215 7.80 6.00 -3.95
CA LYS A 215 8.74 6.35 -5.03
C LYS A 215 9.56 5.17 -5.51
N VAL A 216 9.97 4.26 -4.63
CA VAL A 216 10.75 3.08 -5.04
C VAL A 216 9.94 2.11 -5.90
N ILE A 217 8.61 2.14 -5.79
CA ILE A 217 7.68 1.32 -6.57
C ILE A 217 7.30 2.03 -7.88
N LEU A 218 6.84 3.27 -7.77
CA LEU A 218 6.27 4.02 -8.90
C LEU A 218 7.34 4.69 -9.77
N GLY A 219 8.48 5.11 -9.19
CA GLY A 219 9.48 5.92 -9.89
C GLY A 219 8.88 7.23 -10.40
N ASP A 220 9.07 7.51 -11.68
CA ASP A 220 8.54 8.70 -12.34
C ASP A 220 7.12 8.51 -12.93
N GLN A 221 6.50 7.34 -12.74
CA GLN A 221 5.21 6.97 -13.33
C GLN A 221 4.02 7.28 -12.41
N ALA A 222 4.10 8.40 -11.69
CA ALA A 222 3.01 8.96 -10.89
C ALA A 222 3.18 10.48 -10.72
N LEU A 223 2.11 11.16 -10.33
CA LEU A 223 2.18 12.52 -9.83
C LEU A 223 2.30 12.48 -8.30
N TYR A 224 3.10 13.37 -7.71
CA TYR A 224 3.38 13.32 -6.28
C TYR A 224 2.91 14.56 -5.53
N PHE A 225 2.44 14.37 -4.30
CA PHE A 225 1.99 15.44 -3.41
C PHE A 225 2.38 15.18 -1.94
N ARG A 226 2.55 16.26 -1.17
CA ARG A 226 2.78 16.23 0.30
C ARG A 226 1.81 17.10 1.08
N THR A 227 1.14 18.04 0.41
CA THR A 227 0.24 19.02 1.01
C THR A 227 -1.06 19.13 0.24
N SER A 228 -2.11 19.67 0.87
CA SER A 228 -3.38 19.98 0.21
C SER A 228 -3.22 21.00 -0.92
N ASP A 229 -2.31 21.96 -0.79
CA ASP A 229 -2.02 22.93 -1.85
C ASP A 229 -1.39 22.29 -3.08
N GLU A 230 -0.51 21.31 -2.89
CA GLU A 230 0.04 20.51 -3.99
C GLU A 230 -1.03 19.66 -4.65
N VAL A 231 -1.94 19.03 -3.89
CA VAL A 231 -3.11 18.35 -4.45
C VAL A 231 -3.95 19.30 -5.29
N THR A 232 -4.24 20.51 -4.79
CA THR A 232 -4.95 21.55 -5.53
C THR A 232 -4.26 21.88 -6.84
N THR A 233 -2.95 22.08 -6.80
CA THR A 233 -2.14 22.42 -7.99
C THR A 233 -2.17 21.29 -9.02
N LEU A 234 -1.97 20.05 -8.60
CA LEU A 234 -2.05 18.87 -9.47
C LEU A 234 -3.43 18.74 -10.13
N LEU A 235 -4.49 18.92 -9.35
CA LEU A 235 -5.85 18.83 -9.85
C LEU A 235 -6.24 19.96 -10.81
N ASN A 236 -5.69 21.16 -10.65
CA ASN A 236 -5.90 22.26 -11.58
C ASN A 236 -5.27 21.99 -12.95
N GLY A 237 -4.14 21.29 -13.01
CA GLY A 237 -3.47 20.87 -14.25
C GLY A 237 -3.85 19.47 -14.74
N LEU A 238 -4.77 18.78 -14.06
CA LEU A 238 -4.96 17.33 -14.22
C LEU A 238 -5.32 16.88 -15.64
N GLU A 239 -6.19 17.62 -16.32
CA GLU A 239 -6.62 17.29 -17.70
C GLU A 239 -5.43 17.32 -18.67
N GLN A 240 -4.64 18.38 -18.60
CA GLN A 240 -3.45 18.56 -19.45
C GLN A 240 -2.41 17.48 -19.15
N THR A 241 -2.14 17.25 -17.87
CA THR A 241 -1.16 16.26 -17.43
C THR A 241 -1.60 14.84 -17.78
N ALA A 242 -2.88 14.53 -17.60
CA ALA A 242 -3.44 13.23 -18.01
C ALA A 242 -3.35 13.03 -19.53
N GLY A 243 -3.68 14.04 -20.33
CA GLY A 243 -3.53 13.98 -21.79
C GLY A 243 -2.09 13.70 -22.23
N GLN A 244 -1.11 14.17 -21.47
CA GLN A 244 0.31 14.00 -21.79
C GLN A 244 0.89 12.67 -21.28
N TYR A 245 0.53 12.24 -20.07
CA TYR A 245 1.27 11.18 -19.37
C TYR A 245 0.44 9.94 -18.99
N LYS A 246 -0.90 10.03 -18.92
CA LYS A 246 -1.74 8.92 -18.40
C LYS A 246 -1.44 7.61 -19.13
N ALA A 247 -1.46 7.61 -20.47
CA ALA A 247 -1.24 6.38 -21.24
C ALA A 247 0.17 5.78 -21.06
N ALA A 248 1.19 6.61 -20.92
CA ALA A 248 2.56 6.14 -20.68
C ALA A 248 2.70 5.57 -19.25
N PHE A 249 2.25 6.33 -18.24
CA PHE A 249 2.38 5.95 -16.84
C PHE A 249 1.62 4.66 -16.52
N THR A 250 0.38 4.54 -16.99
CA THR A 250 -0.44 3.34 -16.75
C THR A 250 0.17 2.11 -17.39
N ARG A 251 0.66 2.21 -18.63
CA ARG A 251 1.33 1.11 -19.33
C ARG A 251 2.61 0.68 -18.61
N GLU A 252 3.46 1.62 -18.21
CA GLU A 252 4.73 1.32 -17.53
C GLU A 252 4.50 0.73 -16.15
N ASN A 253 3.53 1.23 -15.41
CA ASN A 253 3.14 0.66 -14.12
C ASN A 253 2.58 -0.76 -14.26
N LEU A 254 1.73 -1.02 -15.26
CA LEU A 254 1.23 -2.37 -15.56
C LEU A 254 2.38 -3.33 -15.91
N GLU A 255 3.37 -2.87 -16.68
CA GLU A 255 4.54 -3.69 -17.02
C GLU A 255 5.39 -4.02 -15.78
N LYS A 256 5.55 -3.09 -14.83
CA LYS A 256 6.17 -3.38 -13.54
C LYS A 256 5.41 -4.47 -12.78
N VAL A 257 4.07 -4.45 -12.80
CA VAL A 257 3.28 -5.52 -12.16
C VAL A 257 3.56 -6.86 -12.83
N ARG A 258 3.55 -6.93 -14.15
CA ARG A 258 3.83 -8.17 -14.90
C ARG A 258 5.20 -8.76 -14.61
N THR A 259 6.21 -7.91 -14.52
CA THR A 259 7.62 -8.35 -14.48
C THR A 259 8.20 -8.43 -13.07
N LEU A 260 7.73 -7.60 -12.14
CA LEU A 260 8.31 -7.46 -10.80
C LEU A 260 7.36 -7.85 -9.68
N TYR A 261 6.04 -7.73 -9.89
CA TYR A 261 5.03 -7.86 -8.83
C TYR A 261 3.92 -8.86 -9.18
N SER A 262 4.10 -9.75 -10.17
CA SER A 262 3.15 -10.85 -10.40
C SER A 262 3.27 -11.88 -9.28
N TRP A 263 2.16 -12.51 -8.88
CA TRP A 263 2.18 -13.54 -7.84
C TRP A 263 3.09 -14.72 -8.20
N ASP A 264 3.17 -15.12 -9.49
CA ASP A 264 4.09 -16.18 -9.92
C ASP A 264 5.54 -15.82 -9.58
N LYS A 265 5.97 -14.59 -9.94
CA LYS A 265 7.32 -14.09 -9.60
C LYS A 265 7.56 -14.07 -8.09
N ILE A 266 6.60 -13.61 -7.30
CA ILE A 266 6.72 -13.53 -5.85
C ILE A 266 6.82 -14.92 -5.22
N VAL A 267 6.03 -15.87 -5.69
CA VAL A 267 6.07 -17.26 -5.23
C VAL A 267 7.42 -17.90 -5.56
N ASP A 268 7.92 -17.71 -6.80
CA ASP A 268 9.23 -18.20 -7.22
C ASP A 268 10.36 -17.62 -6.34
N ASP A 269 10.30 -16.33 -5.99
CA ASP A 269 11.28 -15.68 -5.11
C ASP A 269 11.26 -16.26 -3.69
N TYR A 270 10.07 -16.52 -3.13
CA TYR A 270 9.93 -17.22 -1.84
C TYR A 270 10.47 -18.65 -1.91
N GLU A 271 10.10 -19.41 -2.93
CA GLU A 271 10.56 -20.79 -3.10
C GLU A 271 12.08 -20.87 -3.23
N ALA A 272 12.66 -20.05 -4.11
CA ALA A 272 14.10 -19.99 -4.28
C ALA A 272 14.82 -19.67 -2.97
N PHE A 273 14.31 -18.70 -2.21
CA PHE A 273 14.86 -18.33 -0.92
C PHE A 273 14.75 -19.46 0.12
N PHE A 274 13.61 -20.12 0.21
CA PHE A 274 13.44 -21.23 1.15
C PHE A 274 14.33 -22.43 0.80
N VAL A 275 14.52 -22.74 -0.48
CA VAL A 275 15.44 -23.78 -0.94
C VAL A 275 16.90 -23.43 -0.59
N GLU A 276 17.30 -22.17 -0.78
CA GLU A 276 18.62 -21.67 -0.37
C GLU A 276 18.85 -21.87 1.14
N VAL A 277 17.91 -21.41 1.95
CA VAL A 277 17.96 -21.55 3.41
C VAL A 277 18.00 -23.00 3.87
N MET A 278 17.26 -23.90 3.21
CA MET A 278 17.29 -25.33 3.53
C MET A 278 18.65 -25.94 3.23
N LYS A 279 19.26 -25.62 2.10
CA LYS A 279 20.60 -26.09 1.70
C LYS A 279 21.67 -25.61 2.68
N GLU A 280 21.65 -24.32 3.08
CA GLU A 280 22.61 -23.75 4.03
C GLU A 280 22.51 -24.39 5.43
N ASN A 281 21.34 -24.85 5.80
CA ASN A 281 21.11 -25.50 7.10
C ASN A 281 21.14 -27.03 7.05
N ASN A 282 21.61 -27.64 5.93
CA ASN A 282 21.68 -29.10 5.73
C ASN A 282 20.37 -29.83 6.00
N ARG A 283 19.27 -29.33 5.47
CA ARG A 283 17.90 -29.88 5.68
C ARG A 283 17.22 -30.23 4.37
#